data_6365d77faea919b509bbd785ee1c309c
#
_entry.id   6365d77faea919b509bbd785ee1c309c
#
_cell.length_a   1.000
_cell.length_b   1.000
_cell.length_c   1.000
_cell.angle_alpha   90.00
_cell.angle_beta   90.00
_cell.angle_gamma   90.00
#
_symmetry.space_group_name_H-M   'P 1'
#
loop_
_entity.id
_entity.type
_entity.pdbx_description
1 polymer ?
#
loop_
_entity_poly.entity_id
_entity_poly.type
_entity_poly.pdbx_seq_one_letter_code
_entity_poly.pdbx_strand_id
1 'polypeptide(L)'
;MTALKTTPFYQAHQDAGAKLVDFAGWELPIHYGSQIAEHEAVRTDAGMFDVSHMLVTDVAGANAKAFFRKLIANDVAKLAFVGKALYSALLNDNGGVIDDLIVYRTNEAETQYRIVSNGATREKDTAQFHKVGQEFGVAFNPRYDLGMLAVQGPKAIEKLLTVKPEWADVVHNLKPFQGADLGNDWFVARTGYTGEDGVEVILPGTEAVAFFKALQQAGVQPCGLGARDTLRMEAGMNLYGNDMDDDTSPLEAGMGWTVDLKDESRDFVGKAALLELKEKGVAVKQVGLLLDKGGILRAHMEVLTDKGKGETTSGVFSPSLKQSIAIARVPKDFDGDTAKVLMRGKEVDVRVLKLPFVRNGQKQFD
;
A
#
# COMPACT_ATOMS: atom_id res chain seq x y z
N MET A 1 4.68 -1.96 -29.92
CA MET A 1 4.74 -1.70 -28.48
C MET A 1 3.76 -0.58 -28.20
N THR A 2 2.79 -0.78 -27.33
CA THR A 2 1.91 0.29 -26.87
C THR A 2 2.75 1.31 -26.10
N ALA A 3 2.53 2.61 -26.33
CA ALA A 3 3.22 3.64 -25.56
C ALA A 3 2.86 3.51 -24.06
N LEU A 4 3.85 3.66 -23.18
CA LEU A 4 3.62 3.67 -21.74
C LEU A 4 2.78 4.89 -21.34
N LYS A 5 1.97 4.73 -20.32
CA LYS A 5 1.23 5.83 -19.70
C LYS A 5 2.19 6.70 -18.90
N THR A 6 1.95 8.00 -18.85
CA THR A 6 2.71 8.95 -18.04
C THR A 6 1.83 9.57 -16.97
N THR A 7 2.42 9.96 -15.87
CA THR A 7 1.74 10.67 -14.78
C THR A 7 1.79 12.19 -14.99
N PRO A 8 0.99 12.98 -14.26
CA PRO A 8 1.12 14.44 -14.24
C PRO A 8 2.50 14.96 -13.83
N PHE A 9 3.29 14.14 -13.12
CA PHE A 9 4.66 14.49 -12.67
C PHE A 9 5.75 14.14 -13.69
N TYR A 10 5.42 13.57 -14.84
CA TYR A 10 6.39 13.05 -15.79
C TYR A 10 7.50 14.06 -16.18
N GLN A 11 7.13 15.31 -16.46
CA GLN A 11 8.10 16.36 -16.77
C GLN A 11 9.02 16.66 -15.58
N ALA A 12 8.49 16.64 -14.35
CA ALA A 12 9.30 16.87 -13.16
C ALA A 12 10.32 15.73 -12.94
N HIS A 13 9.96 14.49 -13.29
CA HIS A 13 10.89 13.35 -13.23
C HIS A 13 12.04 13.52 -14.21
N GLN A 14 11.74 13.92 -15.45
CA GLN A 14 12.77 14.18 -16.46
C GLN A 14 13.70 15.33 -16.03
N ASP A 15 13.15 16.44 -15.56
CA ASP A 15 13.91 17.61 -15.09
C ASP A 15 14.81 17.26 -13.88
N ALA A 16 14.37 16.34 -13.03
CA ALA A 16 15.13 15.85 -11.87
C ALA A 16 16.14 14.73 -12.21
N GLY A 17 16.25 14.33 -13.48
CA GLY A 17 17.22 13.31 -13.92
C GLY A 17 16.86 11.89 -13.52
N ALA A 18 15.56 11.57 -13.39
CA ALA A 18 15.09 10.25 -13.05
C ALA A 18 15.47 9.19 -14.09
N LYS A 19 15.85 8.00 -13.64
CA LYS A 19 15.88 6.81 -14.48
C LYS A 19 14.48 6.20 -14.52
N LEU A 20 13.83 6.29 -15.67
CA LEU A 20 12.46 5.83 -15.88
C LEU A 20 12.45 4.35 -16.32
N VAL A 21 11.41 3.62 -15.90
CA VAL A 21 11.17 2.21 -16.24
C VAL A 21 9.68 1.97 -16.45
N ASP A 22 9.34 0.88 -17.14
CA ASP A 22 7.98 0.35 -17.20
C ASP A 22 7.60 -0.27 -15.84
N PHE A 23 6.55 0.25 -15.25
CA PHE A 23 5.92 -0.31 -14.05
C PHE A 23 4.42 -0.46 -14.32
N ALA A 24 3.99 -1.70 -14.59
CA ALA A 24 2.59 -2.04 -14.89
C ALA A 24 1.98 -1.15 -16.00
N GLY A 25 2.74 -0.87 -17.06
CA GLY A 25 2.32 -0.03 -18.19
C GLY A 25 2.45 1.48 -17.97
N TRP A 26 3.06 1.90 -16.87
CA TRP A 26 3.37 3.30 -16.56
C TRP A 26 4.87 3.56 -16.63
N GLU A 27 5.27 4.70 -17.17
CA GLU A 27 6.66 5.14 -17.16
C GLU A 27 6.94 5.91 -15.86
N LEU A 28 7.61 5.24 -14.90
CA LEU A 28 7.85 5.75 -13.55
C LEU A 28 9.33 5.70 -13.18
N PRO A 29 9.79 6.58 -12.26
CA PRO A 29 11.18 6.59 -11.81
C PRO A 29 11.51 5.35 -10.98
N ILE A 30 12.55 4.60 -11.39
CA ILE A 30 13.13 3.55 -10.54
C ILE A 30 14.03 4.15 -9.46
N HIS A 31 14.78 5.22 -9.80
CA HIS A 31 15.57 6.02 -8.89
C HIS A 31 15.97 7.36 -9.54
N TYR A 32 16.48 8.31 -8.71
CA TYR A 32 17.06 9.60 -9.12
C TYR A 32 18.58 9.67 -8.86
N GLY A 33 19.23 8.52 -8.93
CA GLY A 33 20.68 8.36 -8.73
C GLY A 33 20.99 7.14 -7.86
N SER A 34 20.55 7.11 -6.61
CA SER A 34 20.82 6.00 -5.69
C SER A 34 19.59 5.64 -4.87
N GLN A 35 19.00 4.48 -5.14
CA GLN A 35 17.87 3.97 -4.34
C GLN A 35 18.22 3.80 -2.84
N ILE A 36 19.49 3.57 -2.48
CA ILE A 36 19.91 3.46 -1.08
C ILE A 36 19.89 4.85 -0.43
N ALA A 37 20.43 5.87 -1.08
CA ALA A 37 20.41 7.23 -0.55
C ALA A 37 18.97 7.78 -0.45
N GLU A 38 18.11 7.46 -1.42
CA GLU A 38 16.69 7.80 -1.40
C GLU A 38 15.97 7.11 -0.24
N HIS A 39 16.23 5.84 0.00
CA HIS A 39 15.72 5.10 1.16
C HIS A 39 16.16 5.76 2.48
N GLU A 40 17.45 6.06 2.61
CA GLU A 40 18.02 6.70 3.80
C GLU A 40 17.41 8.10 4.05
N ALA A 41 17.16 8.87 2.97
CA ALA A 41 16.51 10.17 3.08
C ALA A 41 15.10 10.06 3.67
N VAL A 42 14.32 9.03 3.29
CA VAL A 42 13.01 8.78 3.87
C VAL A 42 13.11 8.39 5.34
N ARG A 43 14.10 7.58 5.73
CA ARG A 43 14.29 7.15 7.12
C ARG A 43 14.79 8.26 8.05
N THR A 44 15.55 9.23 7.54
CA THR A 44 16.25 10.21 8.38
C THR A 44 15.78 11.66 8.20
N ASP A 45 15.07 11.93 7.10
CA ASP A 45 14.67 13.28 6.72
C ASP A 45 13.28 13.28 6.05
N ALA A 46 13.19 13.47 4.75
CA ALA A 46 11.95 13.43 3.98
C ALA A 46 12.22 13.02 2.52
N GLY A 47 11.37 12.14 2.00
CA GLY A 47 11.34 11.77 0.59
C GLY A 47 9.94 11.89 0.00
N MET A 48 9.84 12.06 -1.32
CA MET A 48 8.59 12.10 -2.04
C MET A 48 8.55 11.08 -3.18
N PHE A 49 7.36 10.48 -3.37
CA PHE A 49 7.11 9.46 -4.37
C PHE A 49 5.90 9.84 -5.21
N ASP A 50 6.06 9.83 -6.52
CA ASP A 50 4.91 9.85 -7.42
C ASP A 50 4.18 8.50 -7.37
N VAL A 51 2.94 8.55 -6.93
CA VAL A 51 2.04 7.39 -6.83
C VAL A 51 0.77 7.59 -7.67
N SER A 52 0.84 8.46 -8.68
CA SER A 52 -0.30 8.79 -9.55
C SER A 52 -0.73 7.66 -10.50
N HIS A 53 0.05 6.58 -10.57
CA HIS A 53 -0.42 5.35 -11.21
C HIS A 53 -1.59 4.72 -10.46
N MET A 54 -1.74 4.96 -9.17
CA MET A 54 -2.93 4.60 -8.39
C MET A 54 -4.16 5.37 -8.91
N LEU A 55 -5.35 4.81 -8.70
CA LEU A 55 -6.60 5.44 -9.14
C LEU A 55 -7.37 6.02 -7.95
N VAL A 56 -7.68 7.30 -8.06
CA VAL A 56 -8.66 7.95 -7.20
C VAL A 56 -10.03 7.83 -7.85
N THR A 57 -11.02 7.30 -7.13
CA THR A 57 -12.41 7.23 -7.59
C THR A 57 -13.34 7.82 -6.54
N ASP A 58 -14.07 8.85 -6.91
CA ASP A 58 -15.15 9.41 -6.08
C ASP A 58 -16.43 8.62 -6.32
N VAL A 59 -17.08 8.21 -5.23
CA VAL A 59 -18.33 7.42 -5.26
C VAL A 59 -19.42 8.20 -4.56
N ALA A 60 -20.58 8.34 -5.21
CA ALA A 60 -21.72 9.08 -4.68
C ALA A 60 -23.04 8.35 -4.89
N GLY A 61 -23.93 8.42 -3.90
CA GLY A 61 -25.28 7.86 -3.97
C GLY A 61 -25.90 7.70 -2.59
N ALA A 62 -27.23 7.70 -2.53
CA ALA A 62 -27.95 7.53 -1.26
C ALA A 62 -27.60 6.21 -0.55
N ASN A 63 -27.23 5.18 -1.31
CA ASN A 63 -26.91 3.86 -0.79
C ASN A 63 -25.38 3.59 -0.78
N ALA A 64 -24.53 4.63 -0.87
CA ALA A 64 -23.06 4.45 -0.93
C ALA A 64 -22.50 3.68 0.27
N LYS A 65 -23.00 3.93 1.48
CA LYS A 65 -22.61 3.16 2.66
C LYS A 65 -22.94 1.67 2.52
N ALA A 66 -24.16 1.35 2.07
CA ALA A 66 -24.58 -0.04 1.87
C ALA A 66 -23.76 -0.73 0.77
N PHE A 67 -23.48 -0.01 -0.32
CA PHE A 67 -22.58 -0.47 -1.39
C PHE A 67 -21.21 -0.86 -0.84
N PHE A 68 -20.55 0.01 -0.07
CA PHE A 68 -19.23 -0.31 0.49
C PHE A 68 -19.27 -1.45 1.49
N ARG A 69 -20.34 -1.54 2.28
CA ARG A 69 -20.53 -2.68 3.20
C ARG A 69 -20.68 -4.02 2.47
N LYS A 70 -21.16 -4.01 1.22
CA LYS A 70 -21.20 -5.18 0.35
C LYS A 70 -19.89 -5.41 -0.41
N LEU A 71 -19.23 -4.35 -0.86
CA LEU A 71 -18.08 -4.41 -1.75
C LEU A 71 -16.81 -4.94 -1.06
N ILE A 72 -16.46 -4.41 0.12
CA ILE A 72 -15.14 -4.61 0.74
C ILE A 72 -15.20 -5.50 1.98
N ALA A 73 -14.10 -6.17 2.28
CA ALA A 73 -14.00 -7.09 3.42
C ALA A 73 -14.06 -6.39 4.79
N ASN A 74 -13.52 -5.16 4.90
CA ASN A 74 -13.64 -4.33 6.10
C ASN A 74 -15.02 -3.65 6.16
N ASP A 75 -15.43 -3.10 7.29
CA ASP A 75 -16.73 -2.43 7.40
C ASP A 75 -16.58 -0.91 7.48
N VAL A 76 -17.11 -0.21 6.46
CA VAL A 76 -17.14 1.26 6.41
C VAL A 76 -18.00 1.89 7.52
N ALA A 77 -18.82 1.11 8.23
CA ALA A 77 -19.50 1.57 9.44
C ALA A 77 -18.52 2.08 10.53
N LYS A 78 -17.25 1.67 10.47
CA LYS A 78 -16.16 2.18 11.34
C LYS A 78 -15.70 3.60 10.99
N LEU A 79 -16.10 4.14 9.86
CA LEU A 79 -15.76 5.50 9.43
C LEU A 79 -16.66 6.51 10.16
N ALA A 80 -16.36 6.78 11.40
CA ALA A 80 -17.22 7.51 12.34
C ALA A 80 -17.42 9.00 12.01
N PHE A 81 -16.54 9.61 11.20
CA PHE A 81 -16.57 11.04 10.87
C PHE A 81 -15.96 11.30 9.48
N VAL A 82 -16.22 12.46 8.92
CA VAL A 82 -15.66 12.91 7.63
C VAL A 82 -14.14 12.95 7.68
N GLY A 83 -13.49 12.42 6.66
CA GLY A 83 -12.04 12.28 6.58
C GLY A 83 -11.48 11.01 7.23
N LYS A 84 -12.27 10.28 8.02
CA LYS A 84 -11.82 8.96 8.49
C LYS A 84 -11.68 8.01 7.31
N ALA A 85 -10.57 7.24 7.32
CA ALA A 85 -10.26 6.24 6.32
C ALA A 85 -10.12 4.84 6.93
N LEU A 86 -10.27 3.83 6.09
CA LEU A 86 -9.88 2.45 6.40
C LEU A 86 -9.21 1.81 5.19
N TYR A 87 -8.32 0.88 5.50
CA TYR A 87 -7.70 -0.03 4.54
C TYR A 87 -8.48 -1.34 4.51
N SER A 88 -8.68 -1.90 3.34
CA SER A 88 -9.44 -3.13 3.15
C SER A 88 -8.91 -3.95 1.99
N ALA A 89 -9.00 -5.26 2.13
CA ALA A 89 -8.97 -6.15 0.98
C ALA A 89 -10.27 -5.98 0.16
N LEU A 90 -10.13 -5.98 -1.16
CA LEU A 90 -11.17 -6.17 -2.15
C LEU A 90 -11.12 -7.63 -2.60
N LEU A 91 -12.23 -8.35 -2.53
CA LEU A 91 -12.26 -9.79 -2.72
C LEU A 91 -13.06 -10.21 -3.96
N ASN A 92 -12.72 -11.38 -4.49
CA ASN A 92 -13.60 -12.14 -5.38
C ASN A 92 -14.55 -13.03 -4.58
N ASP A 93 -15.50 -13.66 -5.29
CA ASP A 93 -16.51 -14.52 -4.67
C ASP A 93 -15.91 -15.75 -3.95
N ASN A 94 -14.68 -16.17 -4.33
CA ASN A 94 -13.94 -17.29 -3.72
C ASN A 94 -13.08 -16.85 -2.51
N GLY A 95 -13.13 -15.57 -2.11
CA GLY A 95 -12.39 -15.03 -0.97
C GLY A 95 -10.92 -14.71 -1.26
N GLY A 96 -10.49 -14.76 -2.53
CA GLY A 96 -9.16 -14.31 -2.95
C GLY A 96 -9.10 -12.78 -3.06
N VAL A 97 -7.90 -12.21 -2.85
CA VAL A 97 -7.66 -10.77 -2.89
C VAL A 97 -7.50 -10.32 -4.33
N ILE A 98 -8.45 -9.56 -4.86
CA ILE A 98 -8.32 -8.97 -6.20
C ILE A 98 -7.60 -7.63 -6.19
N ASP A 99 -7.64 -6.92 -5.06
CA ASP A 99 -6.84 -5.73 -4.77
C ASP A 99 -6.87 -5.39 -3.28
N ASP A 100 -6.06 -4.42 -2.88
CA ASP A 100 -6.12 -3.72 -1.60
C ASP A 100 -6.30 -2.23 -1.83
N LEU A 101 -7.12 -1.59 -1.00
CA LEU A 101 -7.52 -0.20 -1.22
C LEU A 101 -7.79 0.56 0.08
N ILE A 102 -7.79 1.89 -0.03
CA ILE A 102 -8.20 2.78 1.05
C ILE A 102 -9.53 3.45 0.68
N VAL A 103 -10.46 3.49 1.63
CA VAL A 103 -11.75 4.19 1.51
C VAL A 103 -11.81 5.30 2.53
N TYR A 104 -12.13 6.53 2.06
CA TYR A 104 -12.35 7.71 2.88
C TYR A 104 -13.84 8.07 2.86
N ARG A 105 -14.42 8.35 4.04
CA ARG A 105 -15.73 9.00 4.13
C ARG A 105 -15.54 10.50 3.86
N THR A 106 -16.28 11.06 2.88
CA THR A 106 -16.08 12.45 2.44
C THR A 106 -17.22 13.39 2.78
N ASN A 107 -18.37 12.89 3.27
CA ASN A 107 -19.46 13.76 3.74
C ASN A 107 -20.17 13.20 4.99
N GLU A 108 -20.87 14.08 5.71
CA GLU A 108 -21.59 13.71 6.94
C GLU A 108 -22.79 12.78 6.68
N ALA A 109 -23.43 12.89 5.53
CA ALA A 109 -24.58 12.08 5.16
C ALA A 109 -24.22 10.62 4.80
N GLU A 110 -22.93 10.26 4.78
CA GLU A 110 -22.43 8.92 4.38
C GLU A 110 -22.89 8.51 2.96
N THR A 111 -23.08 9.51 2.10
CA THR A 111 -23.49 9.33 0.70
C THR A 111 -22.37 9.58 -0.29
N GLN A 112 -21.19 9.97 0.19
CA GLN A 112 -20.00 10.23 -0.62
C GLN A 112 -18.75 9.61 0.04
N TYR A 113 -17.98 8.94 -0.79
CA TYR A 113 -16.73 8.30 -0.40
C TYR A 113 -15.69 8.48 -1.50
N ARG A 114 -14.43 8.39 -1.12
CA ARG A 114 -13.28 8.35 -2.05
C ARG A 114 -12.54 7.05 -1.89
N ILE A 115 -12.25 6.39 -3.00
CA ILE A 115 -11.40 5.19 -3.07
C ILE A 115 -10.04 5.60 -3.62
N VAL A 116 -8.98 5.03 -3.05
CA VAL A 116 -7.64 4.99 -3.65
C VAL A 116 -7.27 3.53 -3.82
N SER A 117 -7.10 3.07 -5.07
CA SER A 117 -6.80 1.68 -5.44
C SER A 117 -5.53 1.57 -6.28
N ASN A 118 -4.97 0.36 -6.42
CA ASN A 118 -3.71 0.13 -7.11
C ASN A 118 -3.79 0.37 -8.62
N GLY A 119 -2.66 0.73 -9.22
CA GLY A 119 -2.58 1.06 -10.63
C GLY A 119 -2.66 -0.13 -11.57
N ALA A 120 -2.10 -1.27 -11.17
CA ALA A 120 -2.08 -2.49 -11.96
C ALA A 120 -3.46 -3.17 -12.05
N THR A 121 -4.31 -2.96 -11.07
CA THR A 121 -5.63 -3.60 -10.89
C THR A 121 -6.80 -2.74 -11.38
N ARG A 122 -6.54 -1.52 -11.88
CA ARG A 122 -7.56 -0.52 -12.25
C ARG A 122 -8.77 -1.06 -13.01
N GLU A 123 -8.54 -1.86 -14.03
CA GLU A 123 -9.63 -2.40 -14.88
C GLU A 123 -10.46 -3.42 -14.11
N LYS A 124 -9.79 -4.31 -13.38
CA LYS A 124 -10.41 -5.33 -12.55
C LYS A 124 -11.22 -4.72 -11.43
N ASP A 125 -10.66 -3.75 -10.72
CA ASP A 125 -11.33 -3.04 -9.63
C ASP A 125 -12.56 -2.28 -10.12
N THR A 126 -12.41 -1.53 -11.23
CA THR A 126 -13.53 -0.81 -11.84
C THR A 126 -14.65 -1.76 -12.25
N ALA A 127 -14.32 -2.91 -12.83
CA ALA A 127 -15.32 -3.93 -13.17
C ALA A 127 -16.05 -4.45 -11.92
N GLN A 128 -15.33 -4.71 -10.84
CA GLN A 128 -15.91 -5.17 -9.57
C GLN A 128 -16.79 -4.07 -8.92
N PHE A 129 -16.32 -2.81 -8.95
CA PHE A 129 -17.13 -1.68 -8.45
C PHE A 129 -18.46 -1.56 -9.20
N HIS A 130 -18.43 -1.64 -10.52
CA HIS A 130 -19.65 -1.58 -11.32
C HIS A 130 -20.54 -2.79 -11.12
N LYS A 131 -19.98 -4.01 -11.07
CA LYS A 131 -20.73 -5.26 -10.81
C LYS A 131 -21.55 -5.15 -9.53
N VAL A 132 -20.92 -4.77 -8.42
CA VAL A 132 -21.57 -4.64 -7.12
C VAL A 132 -22.47 -3.39 -7.07
N GLY A 133 -22.01 -2.28 -7.66
CA GLY A 133 -22.70 -0.99 -7.62
C GLY A 133 -24.07 -0.95 -8.31
N GLN A 134 -24.34 -1.87 -9.26
CA GLN A 134 -25.61 -1.95 -9.97
C GLN A 134 -26.81 -2.09 -9.03
N GLU A 135 -26.65 -2.84 -7.94
CA GLU A 135 -27.72 -3.09 -6.96
C GLU A 135 -28.01 -1.87 -6.07
N PHE A 136 -27.06 -0.93 -5.97
CA PHE A 136 -27.12 0.20 -5.02
C PHE A 136 -27.38 1.54 -5.67
N GLY A 137 -27.34 1.63 -6.99
CA GLY A 137 -27.59 2.89 -7.71
C GLY A 137 -26.56 3.98 -7.36
N VAL A 138 -25.30 3.62 -7.14
CA VAL A 138 -24.21 4.55 -6.89
C VAL A 138 -23.54 5.00 -8.19
N ALA A 139 -23.08 6.23 -8.22
CA ALA A 139 -22.29 6.79 -9.32
C ALA A 139 -20.79 6.72 -9.00
N PHE A 140 -20.00 6.36 -10.01
CA PHE A 140 -18.53 6.33 -9.94
C PHE A 140 -17.95 7.44 -10.79
N ASN A 141 -17.02 8.20 -10.24
CA ASN A 141 -16.26 9.22 -10.94
C ASN A 141 -14.76 8.96 -10.80
N PRO A 142 -14.14 8.17 -11.72
CA PRO A 142 -12.69 8.00 -11.74
C PRO A 142 -12.01 9.33 -12.07
N ARG A 143 -11.12 9.79 -11.20
CA ARG A 143 -10.45 11.08 -11.26
C ARG A 143 -9.09 10.96 -11.98
N TYR A 144 -9.15 10.82 -13.30
CA TYR A 144 -7.95 10.77 -14.17
C TYR A 144 -7.24 12.12 -14.30
N ASP A 145 -7.88 13.20 -13.87
CA ASP A 145 -7.39 14.57 -13.87
C ASP A 145 -6.47 14.88 -12.68
N LEU A 146 -6.40 13.98 -11.69
CA LEU A 146 -5.62 14.17 -10.47
C LEU A 146 -4.28 13.45 -10.53
N GLY A 147 -3.30 14.05 -9.84
CA GLY A 147 -2.06 13.39 -9.44
C GLY A 147 -2.08 13.04 -7.96
N MET A 148 -1.17 12.17 -7.55
CA MET A 148 -0.99 11.80 -6.14
C MET A 148 0.50 11.71 -5.81
N LEU A 149 0.93 12.43 -4.76
CA LEU A 149 2.31 12.49 -4.30
C LEU A 149 2.38 12.11 -2.82
N ALA A 150 3.14 11.07 -2.49
CA ALA A 150 3.43 10.72 -1.12
C ALA A 150 4.67 11.49 -0.63
N VAL A 151 4.58 12.13 0.55
CA VAL A 151 5.69 12.83 1.22
C VAL A 151 5.90 12.16 2.57
N GLN A 152 7.02 11.45 2.74
CA GLN A 152 7.23 10.49 3.81
C GLN A 152 8.57 10.72 4.52
N GLY A 153 8.61 10.48 5.82
CA GLY A 153 9.82 10.61 6.64
C GLY A 153 9.60 11.47 7.88
N PRO A 154 10.53 11.46 8.85
CA PRO A 154 10.37 12.17 10.13
C PRO A 154 10.25 13.69 9.99
N LYS A 155 10.73 14.29 8.88
CA LYS A 155 10.57 15.73 8.60
C LYS A 155 9.62 16.02 7.43
N ALA A 156 8.87 15.03 6.96
CA ALA A 156 7.98 15.16 5.81
C ALA A 156 6.93 16.25 6.00
N ILE A 157 6.24 16.24 7.15
CA ILE A 157 5.20 17.23 7.47
C ILE A 157 5.79 18.63 7.62
N GLU A 158 6.92 18.77 8.33
CA GLU A 158 7.62 20.05 8.49
C GLU A 158 7.94 20.67 7.13
N LYS A 159 8.59 19.91 6.24
CA LYS A 159 8.96 20.38 4.91
C LYS A 159 7.77 20.66 4.00
N LEU A 160 6.72 19.83 4.07
CA LEU A 160 5.46 20.12 3.37
C LEU A 160 4.90 21.47 3.77
N LEU A 161 4.88 21.78 5.06
CA LEU A 161 4.32 23.01 5.58
C LEU A 161 5.21 24.23 5.33
N THR A 162 6.46 24.10 4.90
CA THR A 162 7.23 25.23 4.35
C THR A 162 6.74 25.63 2.95
N VAL A 163 6.16 24.67 2.20
CA VAL A 163 5.59 24.88 0.86
C VAL A 163 4.12 25.28 0.92
N LYS A 164 3.38 24.73 1.88
CA LYS A 164 1.95 24.92 2.07
C LYS A 164 1.63 25.30 3.53
N PRO A 165 2.09 26.46 4.01
CA PRO A 165 1.89 26.89 5.40
C PRO A 165 0.42 27.03 5.79
N GLU A 166 -0.45 27.33 4.83
CA GLU A 166 -1.90 27.43 5.02
C GLU A 166 -2.56 26.11 5.42
N TRP A 167 -1.89 24.98 5.26
CA TRP A 167 -2.40 23.66 5.64
C TRP A 167 -2.06 23.25 7.07
N ALA A 168 -1.28 24.05 7.79
CA ALA A 168 -0.71 23.68 9.09
C ALA A 168 -1.77 23.20 10.10
N ASP A 169 -2.85 23.96 10.26
CA ASP A 169 -3.91 23.61 11.20
C ASP A 169 -4.59 22.28 10.85
N VAL A 170 -4.79 22.01 9.56
CA VAL A 170 -5.39 20.74 9.12
C VAL A 170 -4.43 19.58 9.31
N VAL A 171 -3.20 19.69 8.76
CA VAL A 171 -2.24 18.59 8.72
C VAL A 171 -1.79 18.17 10.12
N HIS A 172 -1.54 19.10 11.04
CA HIS A 172 -1.17 18.79 12.42
C HIS A 172 -2.26 18.06 13.21
N ASN A 173 -3.53 18.26 12.86
CA ASN A 173 -4.66 17.61 13.52
C ASN A 173 -4.99 16.23 12.93
N LEU A 174 -4.48 15.89 11.75
CA LEU A 174 -4.69 14.56 11.16
C LEU A 174 -3.96 13.49 11.96
N LYS A 175 -4.68 12.42 12.30
CA LYS A 175 -4.13 11.18 12.82
C LYS A 175 -3.96 10.16 11.70
N PRO A 176 -3.16 9.08 11.88
CA PRO A 176 -3.06 8.01 10.89
C PRO A 176 -4.43 7.52 10.42
N PHE A 177 -4.56 7.28 9.12
CA PHE A 177 -5.82 6.95 8.45
C PHE A 177 -6.90 8.03 8.62
N GLN A 178 -6.50 9.28 8.50
CA GLN A 178 -7.39 10.43 8.35
C GLN A 178 -6.93 11.28 7.17
N GLY A 179 -7.89 11.85 6.45
CA GLY A 179 -7.66 12.80 5.37
C GLY A 179 -8.60 13.98 5.46
N ALA A 180 -8.28 15.05 4.76
CA ALA A 180 -9.05 16.27 4.69
C ALA A 180 -9.08 16.81 3.27
N ASP A 181 -10.24 17.31 2.87
CA ASP A 181 -10.40 18.14 1.68
C ASP A 181 -9.87 19.55 1.98
N LEU A 182 -8.99 20.04 1.11
CA LEU A 182 -8.37 21.35 1.22
C LEU A 182 -8.96 22.36 0.21
N GLY A 183 -10.01 21.95 -0.51
CA GLY A 183 -10.62 22.71 -1.60
C GLY A 183 -9.85 22.63 -2.90
N ASN A 184 -10.51 23.03 -4.01
CA ASN A 184 -9.92 23.06 -5.35
C ASN A 184 -9.28 21.74 -5.77
N ASP A 185 -9.90 20.61 -5.43
CA ASP A 185 -9.41 19.24 -5.69
C ASP A 185 -8.09 18.85 -5.00
N TRP A 186 -7.65 19.63 -4.01
CA TRP A 186 -6.57 19.23 -3.12
C TRP A 186 -7.12 18.43 -1.94
N PHE A 187 -6.51 17.29 -1.69
CA PHE A 187 -6.84 16.43 -0.56
C PHE A 187 -5.55 15.91 0.07
N VAL A 188 -5.45 15.95 1.39
CA VAL A 188 -4.30 15.44 2.14
C VAL A 188 -4.74 14.33 3.07
N ALA A 189 -3.99 13.23 3.12
CA ALA A 189 -4.24 12.13 4.03
C ALA A 189 -2.97 11.74 4.79
N ARG A 190 -3.09 11.42 6.09
CA ARG A 190 -1.99 10.89 6.89
C ARG A 190 -1.91 9.38 6.71
N THR A 191 -1.43 9.00 5.54
CA THR A 191 -1.24 7.63 5.06
C THR A 191 0.12 7.51 4.40
N GLY A 192 0.54 6.30 4.07
CA GLY A 192 1.81 6.04 3.40
C GLY A 192 2.15 4.55 3.35
N TYR A 193 3.23 4.24 2.68
CA TYR A 193 3.66 2.88 2.36
C TYR A 193 5.15 2.63 2.76
N THR A 194 5.66 3.37 3.74
CA THR A 194 7.08 3.38 4.10
C THR A 194 7.38 2.93 5.52
N GLY A 195 6.37 2.90 6.38
CA GLY A 195 6.56 2.69 7.82
C GLY A 195 7.05 3.94 8.57
N GLU A 196 7.25 5.06 7.88
CA GLU A 196 7.50 6.37 8.46
C GLU A 196 6.21 7.19 8.57
N ASP A 197 6.27 8.29 9.31
CA ASP A 197 5.23 9.31 9.30
C ASP A 197 5.25 10.10 7.98
N GLY A 198 4.14 10.71 7.63
CA GLY A 198 4.01 11.49 6.42
C GLY A 198 2.59 11.59 5.93
N VAL A 199 2.45 12.09 4.72
CA VAL A 199 1.16 12.28 4.07
C VAL A 199 1.18 11.82 2.62
N GLU A 200 0.00 11.58 2.09
CA GLU A 200 -0.27 11.43 0.67
C GLU A 200 -1.16 12.59 0.25
N VAL A 201 -0.73 13.32 -0.78
CA VAL A 201 -1.41 14.50 -1.30
C VAL A 201 -1.97 14.17 -2.66
N ILE A 202 -3.28 14.28 -2.80
CA ILE A 202 -4.00 14.22 -4.07
C ILE A 202 -4.20 15.67 -4.54
N LEU A 203 -3.94 15.96 -5.81
CA LEU A 203 -3.93 17.31 -6.34
C LEU A 203 -4.28 17.36 -7.83
N PRO A 204 -4.76 18.52 -8.35
CA PRO A 204 -4.95 18.68 -9.79
C PRO A 204 -3.68 18.39 -10.57
N GLY A 205 -3.76 17.58 -11.62
CA GLY A 205 -2.60 17.21 -12.44
C GLY A 205 -1.88 18.41 -13.05
N THR A 206 -2.59 19.52 -13.29
CA THR A 206 -2.01 20.78 -13.79
C THR A 206 -1.06 21.46 -12.80
N GLU A 207 -1.16 21.15 -11.51
CA GLU A 207 -0.31 21.72 -10.46
C GLU A 207 0.84 20.80 -10.03
N ALA A 208 0.85 19.58 -10.54
CA ALA A 208 1.77 18.52 -10.13
C ALA A 208 3.26 18.92 -10.25
N VAL A 209 3.67 19.42 -11.41
CA VAL A 209 5.07 19.79 -11.67
C VAL A 209 5.53 20.93 -10.76
N ALA A 210 4.69 21.96 -10.55
CA ALA A 210 5.01 23.08 -9.68
C ALA A 210 5.13 22.65 -8.23
N PHE A 211 4.22 21.80 -7.74
CA PHE A 211 4.24 21.27 -6.38
C PHE A 211 5.46 20.39 -6.12
N PHE A 212 5.79 19.48 -7.06
CA PHE A 212 6.99 18.66 -6.97
C PHE A 212 8.27 19.51 -6.84
N LYS A 213 8.42 20.52 -7.71
CA LYS A 213 9.59 21.41 -7.69
C LYS A 213 9.68 22.22 -6.40
N ALA A 214 8.56 22.70 -5.87
CA ALA A 214 8.53 23.42 -4.61
C ALA A 214 8.99 22.53 -3.43
N LEU A 215 8.51 21.30 -3.36
CA LEU A 215 8.95 20.33 -2.35
C LEU A 215 10.44 19.98 -2.49
N GLN A 216 10.92 19.80 -3.73
CA GLN A 216 12.34 19.56 -3.98
C GLN A 216 13.21 20.74 -3.51
N GLN A 217 12.78 21.97 -3.76
CA GLN A 217 13.44 23.18 -3.26
C GLN A 217 13.40 23.29 -1.72
N ALA A 218 12.35 22.79 -1.08
CA ALA A 218 12.25 22.65 0.37
C ALA A 218 13.10 21.51 0.95
N GLY A 219 13.87 20.82 0.10
CA GLY A 219 14.78 19.74 0.49
C GLY A 219 14.11 18.38 0.68
N VAL A 220 12.91 18.15 0.13
CA VAL A 220 12.33 16.81 0.06
C VAL A 220 12.99 16.04 -1.08
N GLN A 221 13.58 14.89 -0.76
CA GLN A 221 14.30 14.05 -1.74
C GLN A 221 13.31 13.37 -2.70
N PRO A 222 13.41 13.56 -4.03
CA PRO A 222 12.71 12.69 -4.97
C PRO A 222 13.17 11.24 -4.83
N CYS A 223 12.23 10.32 -4.74
CA CYS A 223 12.49 8.90 -4.52
C CYS A 223 11.73 8.05 -5.54
N GLY A 224 12.38 7.01 -6.04
CA GLY A 224 11.81 6.11 -7.03
C GLY A 224 11.30 4.79 -6.44
N LEU A 225 10.81 3.93 -7.35
CA LEU A 225 10.24 2.61 -7.03
C LEU A 225 11.22 1.70 -6.28
N GLY A 226 12.54 1.84 -6.51
CA GLY A 226 13.55 1.03 -5.82
C GLY A 226 13.59 1.32 -4.31
N ALA A 227 13.54 2.60 -3.91
CA ALA A 227 13.43 2.98 -2.51
C ALA A 227 12.05 2.64 -1.93
N ARG A 228 10.97 2.86 -2.70
CA ARG A 228 9.60 2.49 -2.28
C ARG A 228 9.51 1.01 -1.92
N ASP A 229 10.09 0.12 -2.72
CA ASP A 229 10.03 -1.33 -2.47
C ASP A 229 10.84 -1.73 -1.22
N THR A 230 12.05 -1.21 -1.03
CA THR A 230 12.82 -1.52 0.17
C THR A 230 12.17 -0.99 1.45
N LEU A 231 11.54 0.19 1.40
CA LEU A 231 10.84 0.80 2.53
C LEU A 231 9.57 0.01 2.92
N ARG A 232 8.71 -0.35 1.93
CA ARG A 232 7.51 -1.14 2.20
C ARG A 232 7.84 -2.52 2.75
N MET A 233 8.91 -3.14 2.26
CA MET A 233 9.39 -4.43 2.74
C MET A 233 9.83 -4.37 4.19
N GLU A 234 10.60 -3.35 4.57
CA GLU A 234 10.98 -3.13 5.96
C GLU A 234 9.77 -2.87 6.86
N ALA A 235 8.77 -2.16 6.34
CA ALA A 235 7.50 -1.91 7.02
C ALA A 235 6.55 -3.13 7.06
N GLY A 236 6.92 -4.25 6.40
CA GLY A 236 6.10 -5.46 6.35
C GLY A 236 4.78 -5.27 5.60
N MET A 237 4.74 -4.37 4.61
CA MET A 237 3.54 -4.07 3.81
C MET A 237 3.53 -4.91 2.53
N ASN A 238 2.38 -5.50 2.25
CA ASN A 238 2.19 -6.36 1.08
C ASN A 238 2.24 -5.57 -0.23
N LEU A 239 2.64 -6.25 -1.29
CA LEU A 239 2.52 -5.80 -2.66
C LEU A 239 1.60 -6.75 -3.42
N TYR A 240 0.51 -6.21 -3.98
CA TYR A 240 -0.41 -6.98 -4.82
C TYR A 240 0.33 -7.61 -6.02
N GLY A 241 0.01 -8.85 -6.32
CA GLY A 241 0.68 -9.66 -7.35
C GLY A 241 1.92 -10.42 -6.86
N ASN A 242 2.45 -10.06 -5.67
CA ASN A 242 3.57 -10.76 -5.04
C ASN A 242 3.12 -11.45 -3.74
N ASP A 243 2.64 -10.65 -2.78
CA ASP A 243 2.32 -11.13 -1.43
C ASP A 243 0.87 -11.60 -1.29
N MET A 244 0.01 -11.21 -2.20
CA MET A 244 -1.37 -11.67 -2.35
C MET A 244 -1.84 -11.46 -3.80
N ASP A 245 -2.82 -12.25 -4.19
CA ASP A 245 -3.43 -12.27 -5.51
C ASP A 245 -4.86 -12.86 -5.46
N ASP A 246 -5.46 -13.10 -6.63
CA ASP A 246 -6.83 -13.60 -6.78
C ASP A 246 -7.05 -14.99 -6.14
N ASP A 247 -5.99 -15.77 -5.92
CA ASP A 247 -6.01 -17.12 -5.34
C ASP A 247 -5.61 -17.12 -3.85
N THR A 248 -5.19 -15.97 -3.31
CA THR A 248 -4.69 -15.85 -1.94
C THR A 248 -5.75 -15.24 -1.03
N SER A 249 -6.12 -15.94 0.06
CA SER A 249 -7.00 -15.38 1.09
C SER A 249 -6.30 -14.30 1.93
N PRO A 250 -6.98 -13.20 2.31
CA PRO A 250 -6.43 -12.22 3.23
C PRO A 250 -6.05 -12.83 4.59
N LEU A 251 -6.66 -13.95 4.98
CA LEU A 251 -6.34 -14.65 6.22
C LEU A 251 -4.97 -15.34 6.17
N GLU A 252 -4.48 -15.66 4.98
CA GLU A 252 -3.17 -16.29 4.72
C GLU A 252 -2.07 -15.28 4.39
N ALA A 253 -2.46 -14.09 3.92
CA ALA A 253 -1.55 -13.01 3.54
C ALA A 253 -1.27 -11.98 4.65
N GLY A 254 -1.54 -12.33 5.91
CA GLY A 254 -1.35 -11.39 7.04
C GLY A 254 -2.33 -10.22 7.06
N MET A 255 -3.38 -10.24 6.23
CA MET A 255 -4.37 -9.19 6.08
C MET A 255 -5.68 -9.46 6.84
N GLY A 256 -5.72 -10.47 7.71
CA GLY A 256 -6.94 -10.81 8.46
C GLY A 256 -7.53 -9.66 9.28
N TRP A 257 -6.72 -8.68 9.68
CA TRP A 257 -7.16 -7.46 10.38
C TRP A 257 -7.98 -6.52 9.48
N THR A 258 -7.93 -6.68 8.16
CA THR A 258 -8.74 -5.94 7.19
C THR A 258 -10.10 -6.58 6.93
N VAL A 259 -10.37 -7.75 7.52
CA VAL A 259 -11.62 -8.49 7.37
C VAL A 259 -12.47 -8.29 8.62
N ASP A 260 -13.66 -7.74 8.47
CA ASP A 260 -14.61 -7.59 9.58
C ASP A 260 -15.75 -8.60 9.48
N LEU A 261 -15.75 -9.55 10.39
CA LEU A 261 -16.79 -10.60 10.53
C LEU A 261 -17.64 -10.41 11.79
N LYS A 262 -17.53 -9.26 12.49
CA LYS A 262 -18.24 -9.05 13.77
C LYS A 262 -19.76 -8.90 13.58
N ASP A 263 -20.18 -8.23 12.52
CA ASP A 263 -21.60 -8.13 12.17
C ASP A 263 -21.96 -9.35 11.32
N GLU A 264 -22.57 -10.35 11.95
CA GLU A 264 -22.99 -11.58 11.29
C GLU A 264 -24.05 -11.33 10.21
N SER A 265 -24.88 -10.30 10.39
CA SER A 265 -25.94 -9.92 9.44
C SER A 265 -25.39 -9.24 8.19
N ARG A 266 -24.18 -8.70 8.25
CA ARG A 266 -23.53 -8.08 7.10
C ARG A 266 -23.11 -9.14 6.09
N ASP A 267 -23.53 -8.99 4.85
CA ASP A 267 -23.02 -9.77 3.73
C ASP A 267 -22.06 -8.92 2.88
N PHE A 268 -20.95 -9.52 2.46
CA PHE A 268 -19.98 -8.89 1.55
C PHE A 268 -19.35 -9.92 0.61
N VAL A 269 -18.82 -9.44 -0.49
CA VAL A 269 -18.19 -10.29 -1.52
C VAL A 269 -17.09 -11.14 -0.90
N GLY A 270 -17.14 -12.45 -1.09
CA GLY A 270 -16.17 -13.42 -0.57
C GLY A 270 -16.40 -13.85 0.89
N LYS A 271 -17.37 -13.29 1.62
CA LYS A 271 -17.62 -13.63 3.04
C LYS A 271 -17.80 -15.13 3.27
N ALA A 272 -18.63 -15.78 2.45
CA ALA A 272 -18.94 -17.20 2.61
C ALA A 272 -17.68 -18.07 2.51
N ALA A 273 -16.83 -17.80 1.53
CA ALA A 273 -15.56 -18.50 1.35
C ALA A 273 -14.59 -18.25 2.51
N LEU A 274 -14.54 -17.02 3.05
CA LEU A 274 -13.71 -16.72 4.22
C LEU A 274 -14.19 -17.43 5.48
N LEU A 275 -15.51 -17.56 5.67
CA LEU A 275 -16.08 -18.31 6.81
C LEU A 275 -15.76 -19.79 6.70
N GLU A 276 -15.92 -20.40 5.51
CA GLU A 276 -15.55 -21.78 5.23
C GLU A 276 -14.06 -22.04 5.48
N LEU A 277 -13.18 -21.15 4.97
CA LEU A 277 -11.74 -21.25 5.21
C LEU A 277 -11.40 -21.12 6.70
N LYS A 278 -12.08 -20.22 7.42
CA LYS A 278 -11.88 -20.05 8.86
C LYS A 278 -12.30 -21.29 9.66
N GLU A 279 -13.39 -21.95 9.25
CA GLU A 279 -13.87 -23.19 9.88
C GLU A 279 -12.92 -24.37 9.61
N LYS A 280 -12.46 -24.52 8.37
CA LYS A 280 -11.46 -25.53 7.98
C LYS A 280 -10.07 -25.28 8.57
N GLY A 281 -9.78 -24.04 8.92
CA GLY A 281 -8.46 -23.54 9.29
C GLY A 281 -7.60 -23.18 8.07
N VAL A 282 -6.86 -22.09 8.17
CA VAL A 282 -5.91 -21.66 7.12
C VAL A 282 -4.70 -22.60 7.10
N ALA A 283 -4.19 -22.91 5.90
CA ALA A 283 -3.06 -23.81 5.72
C ALA A 283 -1.72 -23.12 6.02
N VAL A 284 -1.62 -21.84 5.74
CA VAL A 284 -0.37 -21.07 5.85
C VAL A 284 -0.57 -19.77 6.64
N LYS A 285 0.53 -19.19 7.09
CA LYS A 285 0.59 -17.86 7.69
C LYS A 285 1.75 -17.05 7.14
N GLN A 286 1.59 -15.73 7.11
CA GLN A 286 2.65 -14.82 6.72
C GLN A 286 3.65 -14.60 7.87
N VAL A 287 4.93 -14.57 7.51
CA VAL A 287 6.06 -14.28 8.41
C VAL A 287 7.09 -13.41 7.72
N GLY A 288 7.96 -12.76 8.50
CA GLY A 288 9.18 -12.15 8.03
C GLY A 288 10.34 -13.13 8.09
N LEU A 289 11.24 -13.09 7.12
CA LEU A 289 12.51 -13.84 7.13
C LEU A 289 13.67 -12.84 7.09
N LEU A 290 14.69 -13.10 7.90
CA LEU A 290 15.94 -12.34 7.95
C LEU A 290 17.12 -13.26 7.67
N LEU A 291 17.91 -12.90 6.68
CA LEU A 291 19.15 -13.57 6.33
C LEU A 291 20.35 -12.75 6.83
N ASP A 292 21.07 -13.26 7.79
CA ASP A 292 22.18 -12.52 8.40
C ASP A 292 23.36 -12.30 7.44
N LYS A 293 23.71 -13.31 6.62
CA LYS A 293 24.83 -13.24 5.67
C LYS A 293 24.59 -14.18 4.49
N GLY A 294 25.23 -13.89 3.38
CA GLY A 294 25.43 -14.88 2.31
C GLY A 294 24.50 -14.81 1.11
N GLY A 295 23.82 -13.68 0.89
CA GLY A 295 23.03 -13.53 -0.33
C GLY A 295 21.86 -12.57 -0.20
N ILE A 296 20.97 -12.62 -1.17
CA ILE A 296 19.74 -11.81 -1.18
C ILE A 296 18.56 -12.75 -1.40
N LEU A 297 17.63 -12.74 -0.46
CA LEU A 297 16.32 -13.37 -0.60
C LEU A 297 15.53 -12.71 -1.73
N ARG A 298 14.81 -13.52 -2.49
CA ARG A 298 13.95 -13.08 -3.60
C ARG A 298 12.57 -13.73 -3.45
N ALA A 299 11.61 -13.27 -4.22
CA ALA A 299 10.35 -13.98 -4.36
C ALA A 299 10.55 -15.41 -4.90
N HIS A 300 9.61 -16.28 -4.58
CA HIS A 300 9.53 -17.68 -5.08
C HIS A 300 10.70 -18.57 -4.70
N MET A 301 11.31 -18.34 -3.55
CA MET A 301 12.26 -19.28 -2.95
C MET A 301 11.54 -20.24 -2.00
N GLU A 302 11.85 -21.52 -2.09
CA GLU A 302 11.31 -22.53 -1.17
C GLU A 302 11.83 -22.30 0.25
N VAL A 303 10.92 -22.31 1.22
CA VAL A 303 11.21 -22.22 2.65
C VAL A 303 10.97 -23.60 3.27
N LEU A 304 11.96 -24.12 3.97
CA LEU A 304 11.91 -25.42 4.63
C LEU A 304 11.74 -25.23 6.13
N THR A 305 10.68 -25.82 6.67
CA THR A 305 10.38 -25.84 8.10
C THR A 305 10.20 -27.29 8.59
N ASP A 306 10.17 -27.50 9.90
CA ASP A 306 9.87 -28.81 10.52
C ASP A 306 8.38 -29.22 10.33
N LYS A 307 7.52 -28.30 9.90
CA LYS A 307 6.09 -28.53 9.62
C LYS A 307 5.78 -28.65 8.12
N GLY A 308 6.78 -28.53 7.26
CA GLY A 308 6.60 -28.61 5.82
C GLY A 308 7.24 -27.45 5.07
N LYS A 309 6.83 -27.28 3.82
CA LYS A 309 7.38 -26.29 2.91
C LYS A 309 6.53 -25.01 2.92
N GLY A 310 7.21 -23.89 2.78
CA GLY A 310 6.66 -22.58 2.52
C GLY A 310 7.32 -21.94 1.31
N GLU A 311 7.04 -20.67 1.08
CA GLU A 311 7.58 -19.89 -0.04
C GLU A 311 7.75 -18.42 0.35
N THR A 312 8.84 -17.81 -0.12
CA THR A 312 9.00 -16.35 -0.06
C THR A 312 8.13 -15.70 -1.12
N THR A 313 7.34 -14.70 -0.75
CA THR A 313 6.48 -13.95 -1.67
C THR A 313 7.15 -12.66 -2.17
N SER A 314 7.99 -12.05 -1.33
CA SER A 314 8.80 -10.88 -1.67
C SER A 314 10.15 -10.99 -0.97
N GLY A 315 11.21 -10.38 -1.55
CA GLY A 315 12.52 -10.37 -0.91
C GLY A 315 13.43 -9.30 -1.49
N VAL A 316 14.15 -8.60 -0.59
CA VAL A 316 15.05 -7.50 -0.93
C VAL A 316 16.26 -7.46 0.01
N PHE A 317 17.25 -6.65 -0.35
CA PHE A 317 18.25 -6.14 0.61
C PHE A 317 17.65 -4.95 1.38
N SER A 318 17.67 -4.99 2.70
CA SER A 318 17.26 -3.88 3.57
C SER A 318 18.43 -2.92 3.78
N PRO A 319 18.33 -1.67 3.32
CA PRO A 319 19.37 -0.67 3.59
C PRO A 319 19.50 -0.32 5.07
N SER A 320 18.38 -0.25 5.82
CA SER A 320 18.40 0.06 7.26
C SER A 320 19.07 -1.02 8.08
N LEU A 321 18.81 -2.29 7.79
CA LEU A 321 19.35 -3.43 8.54
C LEU A 321 20.70 -3.92 8.00
N LYS A 322 21.05 -3.55 6.78
CA LYS A 322 22.22 -4.06 6.02
C LYS A 322 22.23 -5.58 5.89
N GLN A 323 21.03 -6.15 5.81
CA GLN A 323 20.75 -7.59 5.73
C GLN A 323 19.66 -7.84 4.68
N SER A 324 19.54 -9.09 4.23
CA SER A 324 18.43 -9.44 3.35
C SER A 324 17.21 -9.85 4.14
N ILE A 325 16.05 -9.33 3.71
CA ILE A 325 14.75 -9.63 4.31
C ILE A 325 13.79 -10.18 3.26
N ALA A 326 12.82 -10.97 3.71
CA ALA A 326 11.74 -11.44 2.86
C ALA A 326 10.42 -11.51 3.64
N ILE A 327 9.31 -11.36 2.93
CA ILE A 327 7.99 -11.80 3.36
C ILE A 327 7.81 -13.22 2.82
N ALA A 328 7.28 -14.12 3.64
CA ALA A 328 7.07 -15.51 3.27
C ALA A 328 5.76 -16.06 3.83
N ARG A 329 5.22 -17.07 3.18
CA ARG A 329 4.15 -17.91 3.71
C ARG A 329 4.74 -19.26 4.15
N VAL A 330 4.46 -19.64 5.38
CA VAL A 330 4.91 -20.91 5.98
C VAL A 330 3.70 -21.67 6.51
N PRO A 331 3.80 -23.00 6.75
CA PRO A 331 2.73 -23.76 7.38
C PRO A 331 2.18 -23.09 8.64
N LYS A 332 0.86 -23.11 8.80
CA LYS A 332 0.16 -22.38 9.88
C LYS A 332 0.62 -22.78 11.28
N ASP A 333 0.92 -24.05 11.47
CA ASP A 333 1.33 -24.67 12.74
C ASP A 333 2.85 -24.56 13.01
N PHE A 334 3.62 -23.98 12.08
CA PHE A 334 5.04 -23.69 12.31
C PHE A 334 5.18 -22.56 13.32
N ASP A 335 5.92 -22.77 14.40
CA ASP A 335 6.16 -21.82 15.50
C ASP A 335 7.65 -21.60 15.81
N GLY A 336 8.54 -22.15 14.96
CA GLY A 336 9.98 -21.97 15.08
C GLY A 336 10.44 -20.54 14.82
N ASP A 337 11.56 -20.16 15.41
CA ASP A 337 12.26 -18.88 15.21
C ASP A 337 13.33 -18.94 14.12
N THR A 338 13.57 -20.12 13.55
CA THR A 338 14.51 -20.35 12.45
C THR A 338 13.88 -21.28 11.40
N ALA A 339 14.26 -21.06 10.15
CA ALA A 339 13.88 -21.89 9.00
C ALA A 339 15.06 -21.95 8.04
N LYS A 340 14.92 -22.68 6.94
CA LYS A 340 15.90 -22.67 5.85
C LYS A 340 15.28 -22.21 4.56
N VAL A 341 16.04 -21.51 3.75
CA VAL A 341 15.62 -21.10 2.39
C VAL A 341 16.53 -21.80 1.38
N LEU A 342 15.94 -22.37 0.34
CA LEU A 342 16.68 -23.00 -0.75
C LEU A 342 17.18 -21.92 -1.71
N MET A 343 18.47 -21.58 -1.61
CA MET A 343 19.15 -20.60 -2.44
C MET A 343 20.16 -21.26 -3.37
N ARG A 344 19.94 -21.19 -4.68
CA ARG A 344 20.87 -21.78 -5.69
C ARG A 344 21.22 -23.25 -5.38
N GLY A 345 20.23 -24.03 -4.95
CA GLY A 345 20.40 -25.44 -4.60
C GLY A 345 21.05 -25.72 -3.26
N LYS A 346 21.25 -24.72 -2.42
CA LYS A 346 21.80 -24.86 -1.06
C LYS A 346 20.79 -24.39 -0.03
N GLU A 347 20.68 -25.11 1.06
CA GLU A 347 19.91 -24.69 2.24
C GLU A 347 20.71 -23.62 3.01
N VAL A 348 20.06 -22.50 3.27
CA VAL A 348 20.64 -21.37 4.03
C VAL A 348 19.71 -21.07 5.20
N ASP A 349 20.28 -20.97 6.39
CA ASP A 349 19.52 -20.67 7.60
C ASP A 349 19.07 -19.21 7.60
N VAL A 350 17.81 -19.00 8.01
CA VAL A 350 17.18 -17.69 8.17
C VAL A 350 16.47 -17.60 9.52
N ARG A 351 16.45 -16.43 10.09
CA ARG A 351 15.61 -16.13 11.26
C ARG A 351 14.18 -15.86 10.81
N VAL A 352 13.22 -16.37 11.57
CA VAL A 352 11.79 -16.11 11.35
C VAL A 352 11.33 -15.04 12.34
N LEU A 353 10.75 -13.98 11.83
CA LEU A 353 10.38 -12.79 12.60
C LEU A 353 8.92 -12.42 12.38
N LYS A 354 8.38 -11.70 13.35
CA LYS A 354 7.11 -10.99 13.16
C LYS A 354 7.35 -9.70 12.38
N LEU A 355 6.44 -9.36 11.48
CA LEU A 355 6.43 -8.07 10.78
C LEU A 355 5.86 -6.96 11.70
N PRO A 356 6.30 -5.71 11.54
CA PRO A 356 7.29 -5.21 10.58
C PRO A 356 8.75 -5.46 11.03
N PHE A 357 9.71 -5.32 10.10
CA PHE A 357 11.14 -5.33 10.42
C PHE A 357 11.64 -3.99 10.97
N VAL A 358 11.19 -2.89 10.34
CA VAL A 358 11.56 -1.51 10.73
C VAL A 358 10.30 -0.65 10.75
N ARG A 359 10.18 0.21 11.75
CA ARG A 359 9.13 1.22 11.85
C ARG A 359 9.67 2.49 12.50
N ASN A 360 9.34 3.67 11.94
CA ASN A 360 9.85 4.97 12.39
C ASN A 360 11.38 4.94 12.57
N GLY A 361 12.09 4.43 11.56
CA GLY A 361 13.54 4.28 11.58
C GLY A 361 14.09 3.28 12.60
N GLN A 362 13.24 2.58 13.37
CA GLN A 362 13.66 1.68 14.44
C GLN A 362 13.44 0.21 14.05
N LYS A 363 14.46 -0.61 14.26
CA LYS A 363 14.38 -2.06 14.19
C LYS A 363 13.36 -2.58 15.22
N GLN A 364 12.50 -3.54 14.82
CA GLN A 364 11.37 -4.03 15.61
C GLN A 364 11.60 -5.42 16.23
N PHE A 365 12.81 -5.92 16.22
CA PHE A 365 13.20 -7.23 16.78
C PHE A 365 14.58 -7.13 17.45
N ASP A 366 14.97 -8.12 18.25
CA ASP A 366 16.27 -8.18 18.96
C ASP A 366 17.43 -8.66 18.09
#